data_6d6343bedc4e044e2cc227680161547e
#
_entry.id   6d6343bedc4e044e2cc227680161547e
#
_cell.length_a   1.000
_cell.length_b   1.000
_cell.length_c   1.000
_cell.angle_alpha   90.00
_cell.angle_beta   90.00
_cell.angle_gamma   90.00
#
_symmetry.space_group_name_H-M   'P 1'
#
loop_
_entity.id
_entity.type
_entity.pdbx_description
1 polymer ?
#
loop_
_entity_poly.entity_id
_entity_poly.type
_entity_poly.pdbx_seq_one_letter_code
_entity_poly.pdbx_strand_id
1 'polypeptide(L)'
;MSELTVSKNVVVGLAYTLYVDGAIEDNAPASAPLEYLHGRGNLIPGMETQIEGMKVGEKKQITVDPADGYGEHDPEGVIPLDRGMFPEGYPLHKGHALQLTDDEGHHFVGYIQDWDDATVTVDMNHPMAGKTLVFDVEIVSLREGTDEEIMNGSLESHHGCDCGCDDCGSGCGGCSGGCH
;
A
#
# COMPACT_ATOMS: atom_id res chain seq x y z
N MET A 1 -20.98 11.19 -25.83
CA MET A 1 -20.38 11.38 -24.50
C MET A 1 -19.37 10.25 -24.32
N SER A 2 -18.10 10.58 -24.24
CA SER A 2 -17.08 9.55 -24.02
C SER A 2 -17.19 9.08 -22.57
N GLU A 3 -17.61 7.83 -22.38
CA GLU A 3 -17.54 7.22 -21.06
C GLU A 3 -16.06 7.04 -20.70
N LEU A 4 -15.63 7.65 -19.62
CA LEU A 4 -14.28 7.49 -19.10
C LEU A 4 -14.12 6.04 -18.63
N THR A 5 -13.05 5.40 -19.05
CA THR A 5 -12.69 4.04 -18.63
C THR A 5 -11.33 4.06 -17.95
N VAL A 6 -11.06 3.05 -17.15
CA VAL A 6 -9.73 2.85 -16.54
C VAL A 6 -8.69 2.73 -17.65
N SER A 7 -7.80 3.68 -17.73
CA SER A 7 -6.73 3.72 -18.72
C SER A 7 -5.52 4.49 -18.17
N LYS A 8 -4.43 4.44 -18.88
CA LYS A 8 -3.18 5.12 -18.46
C LYS A 8 -3.41 6.62 -18.24
N ASN A 9 -2.87 7.13 -17.14
CA ASN A 9 -3.00 8.52 -16.67
C ASN A 9 -4.40 8.93 -16.21
N VAL A 10 -5.27 7.96 -15.92
CA VAL A 10 -6.57 8.21 -15.29
C VAL A 10 -6.43 7.97 -13.79
N VAL A 11 -6.97 8.85 -12.99
CA VAL A 11 -7.11 8.64 -11.55
C VAL A 11 -8.35 7.80 -11.30
N VAL A 12 -8.15 6.71 -10.62
CA VAL A 12 -9.18 5.71 -10.33
C VAL A 12 -9.47 5.73 -8.83
N GLY A 13 -10.72 5.95 -8.47
CA GLY A 13 -11.22 5.68 -7.13
C GLY A 13 -11.72 4.24 -7.06
N LEU A 14 -10.93 3.40 -6.40
CA LEU A 14 -11.14 1.96 -6.29
C LEU A 14 -11.63 1.59 -4.90
N ALA A 15 -12.82 1.04 -4.79
CA ALA A 15 -13.22 0.29 -3.60
C ALA A 15 -12.79 -1.16 -3.78
N TYR A 16 -12.22 -1.76 -2.75
CA TYR A 16 -11.81 -3.15 -2.80
C TYR A 16 -11.93 -3.84 -1.45
N THR A 17 -12.02 -5.16 -1.50
CA THR A 17 -11.86 -6.03 -0.34
C THR A 17 -10.86 -7.12 -0.71
N LEU A 18 -9.79 -7.21 0.07
CA LEU A 18 -8.76 -8.22 -0.10
C LEU A 18 -9.06 -9.41 0.79
N TYR A 19 -9.17 -10.57 0.18
CA TYR A 19 -9.26 -11.86 0.86
C TYR A 19 -7.94 -12.63 0.68
N VAL A 20 -7.43 -13.14 1.77
CA VAL A 20 -6.26 -14.02 1.80
C VAL A 20 -6.64 -15.26 2.60
N ASP A 21 -6.50 -16.44 2.02
CA ASP A 21 -6.88 -17.70 2.64
C ASP A 21 -8.35 -17.74 3.16
N GLY A 22 -9.23 -16.93 2.57
CA GLY A 22 -10.64 -16.81 2.96
C GLY A 22 -10.91 -15.83 4.10
N ALA A 23 -9.90 -15.15 4.61
CA ALA A 23 -10.03 -14.08 5.58
C ALA A 23 -9.89 -12.70 4.91
N ILE A 24 -10.60 -11.70 5.42
CA ILE A 24 -10.44 -10.31 4.97
C ILE A 24 -9.19 -9.75 5.66
N GLU A 25 -8.18 -9.40 4.85
CA GLU A 25 -6.92 -8.82 5.34
C GLU A 25 -6.90 -7.30 5.21
N ASP A 26 -7.53 -6.78 4.14
CA ASP A 26 -7.59 -5.34 3.90
C ASP A 26 -8.87 -4.98 3.13
N ASN A 27 -9.33 -3.73 3.29
CA ASN A 27 -10.45 -3.24 2.52
C ASN A 27 -10.47 -1.71 2.42
N ALA A 28 -10.91 -1.20 1.28
CA ALA A 28 -11.23 0.20 1.06
C ALA A 28 -12.71 0.30 0.64
N PRO A 29 -13.61 0.77 1.51
CA PRO A 29 -15.01 0.87 1.19
C PRO A 29 -15.30 1.97 0.15
N ALA A 30 -16.42 1.88 -0.55
CA ALA A 30 -16.84 2.88 -1.53
C ALA A 30 -17.03 4.30 -0.93
N SER A 31 -17.19 4.41 0.39
CA SER A 31 -17.25 5.70 1.10
C SER A 31 -15.88 6.35 1.30
N ALA A 32 -14.80 5.58 1.20
CA ALA A 32 -13.42 6.03 1.27
C ALA A 32 -12.58 5.17 0.30
N PRO A 33 -12.77 5.34 -1.01
CA PRO A 33 -12.07 4.55 -2.02
C PRO A 33 -10.58 4.88 -2.04
N LEU A 34 -9.77 3.90 -2.43
CA LEU A 34 -8.36 4.12 -2.72
C LEU A 34 -8.25 4.88 -4.04
N GLU A 35 -7.77 6.11 -3.99
CA GLU A 35 -7.47 6.86 -5.20
C GLU A 35 -6.02 6.64 -5.63
N TYR A 36 -5.82 6.32 -6.90
CA TYR A 36 -4.48 6.12 -7.47
C TYR A 36 -4.45 6.49 -8.95
N LEU A 37 -3.26 6.80 -9.45
CA LEU A 37 -3.03 7.07 -10.86
C LEU A 37 -2.70 5.76 -11.60
N HIS A 38 -3.58 5.38 -12.53
CA HIS A 38 -3.44 4.13 -13.29
C HIS A 38 -2.31 4.19 -14.32
N GLY A 39 -1.62 3.07 -14.50
CA GLY A 39 -0.52 2.94 -15.48
C GLY A 39 0.84 3.43 -14.98
N ARG A 40 1.01 3.58 -13.66
CA ARG A 40 2.26 4.01 -13.01
C ARG A 40 2.83 2.98 -12.03
N GLY A 41 2.25 1.79 -11.96
CA GLY A 41 2.68 0.76 -11.04
C GLY A 41 2.31 1.05 -9.58
N ASN A 42 1.29 1.85 -9.34
CA ASN A 42 0.78 2.16 -8.01
C ASN A 42 -0.03 1.00 -7.41
N LEU A 43 -0.43 0.04 -8.22
CA LEU A 43 -1.06 -1.20 -7.81
C LEU A 43 -0.20 -2.40 -8.20
N ILE A 44 -0.54 -3.56 -7.63
CA ILE A 44 0.04 -4.84 -8.04
C ILE A 44 -0.24 -5.10 -9.53
N PRO A 45 0.77 -5.53 -10.30
CA PRO A 45 0.64 -5.68 -11.76
C PRO A 45 -0.55 -6.56 -12.18
N GLY A 46 -0.77 -7.65 -11.46
CA GLY A 46 -1.89 -8.56 -11.72
C GLY A 46 -3.27 -7.91 -11.55
N MET A 47 -3.41 -6.95 -10.63
CA MET A 47 -4.65 -6.19 -10.45
C MET A 47 -4.78 -5.10 -11.51
N GLU A 48 -3.72 -4.34 -11.75
CA GLU A 48 -3.73 -3.20 -12.69
C GLU A 48 -4.16 -3.64 -14.09
N THR A 49 -3.63 -4.74 -14.59
CA THR A 49 -3.98 -5.29 -15.90
C THR A 49 -5.45 -5.74 -15.99
N GLN A 50 -6.01 -6.26 -14.91
CA GLN A 50 -7.36 -6.81 -14.92
C GLN A 50 -8.48 -5.77 -14.77
N ILE A 51 -8.18 -4.60 -14.22
CA ILE A 51 -9.13 -3.48 -14.08
C ILE A 51 -9.06 -2.51 -15.26
N GLU A 52 -8.04 -2.61 -16.10
CA GLU A 52 -7.94 -1.78 -17.30
C GLU A 52 -9.18 -1.94 -18.19
N GLY A 53 -9.74 -0.82 -18.63
CA GLY A 53 -10.95 -0.77 -19.45
C GLY A 53 -12.28 -0.81 -18.70
N MET A 54 -12.26 -1.00 -17.37
CA MET A 54 -13.47 -0.97 -16.53
C MET A 54 -14.08 0.44 -16.45
N LYS A 55 -15.37 0.49 -16.18
CA LYS A 55 -16.15 1.73 -16.05
C LYS A 55 -16.56 1.98 -14.59
N VAL A 56 -16.96 3.22 -14.32
CA VAL A 56 -17.55 3.58 -13.01
C VAL A 56 -18.77 2.71 -12.73
N GLY A 57 -18.84 2.14 -11.53
CA GLY A 57 -19.89 1.26 -11.06
C GLY A 57 -19.70 -0.22 -11.46
N GLU A 58 -18.65 -0.53 -12.20
CA GLU A 58 -18.35 -1.92 -12.57
C GLU A 58 -17.63 -2.63 -11.44
N LYS A 59 -18.06 -3.88 -11.18
CA LYS A 59 -17.48 -4.74 -10.14
C LYS A 59 -16.83 -5.95 -10.78
N LYS A 60 -15.69 -6.35 -10.24
CA LYS A 60 -14.97 -7.53 -10.70
C LYS A 60 -14.27 -8.21 -9.53
N GLN A 61 -14.29 -9.54 -9.53
CA GLN A 61 -13.44 -10.33 -8.65
C GLN A 61 -12.15 -10.66 -9.40
N ILE A 62 -11.03 -10.33 -8.80
CA ILE A 62 -9.69 -10.51 -9.37
C ILE A 62 -8.93 -11.46 -8.47
N THR A 63 -8.40 -12.52 -9.06
CA THR A 63 -7.47 -13.42 -8.37
C THR A 63 -6.06 -13.10 -8.87
N VAL A 64 -5.16 -12.82 -7.95
CA VAL A 64 -3.76 -12.50 -8.21
C VAL A 64 -2.90 -13.61 -7.62
N ASP A 65 -2.12 -14.26 -8.48
CA ASP A 65 -1.17 -15.25 -8.04
C ASP A 65 0.00 -14.60 -7.28
N PRO A 66 0.69 -15.33 -6.40
CA PRO A 66 1.79 -14.78 -5.63
C PRO A 66 2.87 -14.09 -6.47
N ALA A 67 3.20 -14.66 -7.63
CA ALA A 67 4.21 -14.10 -8.54
C ALA A 67 3.84 -12.73 -9.12
N ASP A 68 2.54 -12.48 -9.33
CA ASP A 68 2.01 -11.20 -9.83
C ASP A 68 1.55 -10.26 -8.71
N GLY A 69 1.66 -10.70 -7.45
CA GLY A 69 1.33 -9.96 -6.25
C GLY A 69 2.56 -9.52 -5.47
N TYR A 70 2.70 -10.04 -4.25
CA TYR A 70 3.83 -9.74 -3.36
C TYR A 70 5.03 -10.67 -3.54
N GLY A 71 5.05 -11.49 -4.56
CA GLY A 71 6.09 -12.47 -4.85
C GLY A 71 5.85 -13.82 -4.19
N GLU A 72 6.59 -14.82 -4.66
CA GLU A 72 6.59 -16.13 -4.05
C GLU A 72 7.32 -16.08 -2.69
N HIS A 73 6.92 -16.96 -1.77
CA HIS A 73 7.64 -17.12 -0.51
C HIS A 73 8.99 -17.80 -0.75
N ASP A 74 10.07 -17.09 -0.43
CA ASP A 74 11.43 -17.61 -0.54
C ASP A 74 11.85 -18.28 0.79
N PRO A 75 12.06 -19.61 0.81
CA PRO A 75 12.53 -20.29 2.01
C PRO A 75 13.92 -19.81 2.49
N GLU A 76 14.75 -19.28 1.58
CA GLU A 76 16.08 -18.73 1.92
C GLU A 76 15.96 -17.38 2.63
N GLY A 77 14.82 -16.71 2.50
CA GLY A 77 14.48 -15.50 3.25
C GLY A 77 14.10 -15.75 4.72
N VAL A 78 14.02 -17.00 5.14
CA VAL A 78 13.76 -17.35 6.54
C VAL A 78 15.10 -17.62 7.24
N ILE A 79 15.49 -16.72 8.12
CA ILE A 79 16.79 -16.76 8.79
C ILE A 79 16.65 -16.98 10.31
N PRO A 80 17.47 -17.87 10.90
CA PRO A 80 17.56 -17.98 12.34
C PRO A 80 18.50 -16.90 12.88
N LEU A 81 18.01 -16.10 13.81
CA LEU A 81 18.78 -15.10 14.56
C LEU A 81 19.05 -15.61 15.97
N ASP A 82 20.23 -15.29 16.53
CA ASP A 82 20.57 -15.64 17.90
C ASP A 82 19.65 -14.90 18.89
N ARG A 83 19.07 -15.63 19.83
CA ARG A 83 18.23 -15.06 20.89
C ARG A 83 18.95 -13.97 21.68
N GLY A 84 20.25 -14.07 21.81
CA GLY A 84 21.10 -13.09 22.51
C GLY A 84 21.15 -11.71 21.82
N MET A 85 20.73 -11.60 20.56
CA MET A 85 20.63 -10.31 19.87
C MET A 85 19.41 -9.49 20.32
N PHE A 86 18.49 -10.12 21.03
CA PHE A 86 17.28 -9.47 21.55
C PHE A 86 17.44 -9.16 23.04
N PRO A 87 16.97 -7.99 23.51
CA PRO A 87 16.98 -7.65 24.93
C PRO A 87 16.23 -8.69 25.77
N GLU A 88 16.71 -8.95 26.98
CA GLU A 88 16.01 -9.80 27.94
C GLU A 88 14.59 -9.25 28.20
N GLY A 89 13.58 -10.09 28.06
CA GLY A 89 12.16 -9.69 28.21
C GLY A 89 11.54 -9.04 26.99
N TYR A 90 12.22 -9.04 25.82
CA TYR A 90 11.62 -8.57 24.58
C TYR A 90 10.38 -9.42 24.22
N PRO A 91 9.21 -8.79 23.99
CA PRO A 91 7.98 -9.53 23.69
C PRO A 91 8.07 -10.15 22.31
N LEU A 92 8.29 -11.47 22.25
CA LEU A 92 8.26 -12.21 21.00
C LEU A 92 6.82 -12.65 20.72
N HIS A 93 6.32 -12.26 19.59
CA HIS A 93 5.00 -12.69 19.07
C HIS A 93 5.15 -13.08 17.61
N LYS A 94 4.46 -14.15 17.20
CA LYS A 94 4.39 -14.54 15.78
C LYS A 94 3.77 -13.39 14.96
N GLY A 95 4.41 -13.05 13.84
CA GLY A 95 3.99 -11.94 12.99
C GLY A 95 4.43 -10.56 13.47
N HIS A 96 5.21 -10.47 14.56
CA HIS A 96 5.77 -9.17 14.99
C HIS A 96 6.85 -8.72 14.02
N ALA A 97 6.71 -7.50 13.51
CA ALA A 97 7.66 -6.88 12.62
C ALA A 97 8.92 -6.44 13.39
N LEU A 98 10.06 -6.88 12.92
CA LEU A 98 11.38 -6.48 13.42
C LEU A 98 12.09 -5.62 12.38
N GLN A 99 12.62 -4.50 12.80
CA GLN A 99 13.53 -3.74 11.97
C GLN A 99 14.95 -4.26 12.20
N LEU A 100 15.52 -4.84 11.17
CA LEU A 100 16.87 -5.40 11.19
C LEU A 100 17.81 -4.50 10.39
N THR A 101 19.07 -4.54 10.72
CA THR A 101 20.11 -3.81 10.00
C THR A 101 21.25 -4.79 9.75
N ASP A 102 21.70 -4.88 8.50
CA ASP A 102 22.86 -5.69 8.16
C ASP A 102 24.18 -4.98 8.50
N ASP A 103 25.27 -5.69 8.30
CA ASP A 103 26.63 -5.18 8.58
C ASP A 103 27.03 -4.03 7.64
N GLU A 104 26.32 -3.85 6.54
CA GLU A 104 26.50 -2.78 5.55
C GLU A 104 25.62 -1.55 5.85
N GLY A 105 24.75 -1.63 6.86
CA GLY A 105 23.88 -0.55 7.31
C GLY A 105 22.54 -0.46 6.57
N HIS A 106 22.18 -1.46 5.80
CA HIS A 106 20.87 -1.51 5.16
C HIS A 106 19.78 -1.93 6.17
N HIS A 107 18.67 -1.24 6.14
CA HIS A 107 17.52 -1.53 6.98
C HIS A 107 16.51 -2.39 6.22
N PHE A 108 16.09 -3.47 6.83
CA PHE A 108 15.04 -4.33 6.31
C PHE A 108 14.09 -4.76 7.43
N VAL A 109 12.90 -5.16 7.04
CA VAL A 109 11.87 -5.60 7.98
C VAL A 109 11.71 -7.10 7.85
N GLY A 110 11.82 -7.80 8.97
CA GLY A 110 11.53 -9.22 9.07
C GLY A 110 10.38 -9.46 10.06
N TYR A 111 9.72 -10.60 9.93
CA TYR A 111 8.60 -10.98 10.78
C TYR A 111 8.95 -12.22 11.58
N ILE A 112 8.68 -12.21 12.88
CA ILE A 112 8.93 -13.37 13.75
C ILE A 112 7.99 -14.49 13.35
N GLN A 113 8.55 -15.61 12.87
CA GLN A 113 7.81 -16.80 12.49
C GLN A 113 7.69 -17.77 13.66
N ASP A 114 8.81 -18.01 14.36
CA ASP A 114 8.89 -18.88 15.54
C ASP A 114 10.12 -18.53 16.40
N TRP A 115 10.20 -19.05 17.61
CA TRP A 115 11.35 -18.89 18.48
C TRP A 115 11.49 -20.04 19.48
N ASP A 116 12.72 -20.26 19.90
CA ASP A 116 13.08 -21.13 21.02
C ASP A 116 14.00 -20.41 22.01
N ASP A 117 14.58 -21.16 22.97
CA ASP A 117 15.46 -20.59 24.00
C ASP A 117 16.80 -20.06 23.45
N ALA A 118 17.21 -20.51 22.27
CA ALA A 118 18.50 -20.19 21.65
C ALA A 118 18.37 -19.33 20.38
N THR A 119 17.27 -19.50 19.62
CA THR A 119 17.09 -18.89 18.30
C THR A 119 15.72 -18.26 18.12
N VAL A 120 15.68 -17.21 17.32
CA VAL A 120 14.46 -16.58 16.83
C VAL A 120 14.46 -16.72 15.31
N THR A 121 13.48 -17.41 14.78
CA THR A 121 13.30 -17.56 13.33
C THR A 121 12.56 -16.34 12.80
N VAL A 122 13.21 -15.59 11.91
CA VAL A 122 12.66 -14.38 11.29
C VAL A 122 12.48 -14.61 9.80
N ASP A 123 11.31 -14.33 9.31
CA ASP A 123 10.93 -14.38 7.91
C ASP A 123 11.09 -12.98 7.29
N MET A 124 11.96 -12.87 6.31
CA MET A 124 12.23 -11.63 5.58
C MET A 124 11.26 -11.41 4.41
N ASN A 125 10.44 -12.42 4.11
CA ASN A 125 9.42 -12.32 3.08
C ASN A 125 8.30 -11.37 3.52
N HIS A 126 7.61 -10.81 2.52
CA HIS A 126 6.38 -10.08 2.81
C HIS A 126 5.34 -11.02 3.46
N PRO A 127 4.55 -10.58 4.45
CA PRO A 127 3.56 -11.43 5.12
C PRO A 127 2.53 -12.07 4.20
N MET A 128 2.34 -11.49 3.02
CA MET A 128 1.43 -11.97 1.98
C MET A 128 2.16 -12.69 0.83
N ALA A 129 3.50 -12.86 0.92
CA ALA A 129 4.26 -13.61 -0.07
C ALA A 129 3.83 -15.09 -0.07
N GLY A 130 3.78 -15.70 -1.25
CA GLY A 130 3.35 -17.07 -1.43
C GLY A 130 1.85 -17.33 -1.25
N LYS A 131 1.06 -16.28 -1.01
CA LYS A 131 -0.40 -16.41 -0.85
C LYS A 131 -1.13 -15.92 -2.09
N THR A 132 -2.19 -16.63 -2.47
CA THR A 132 -3.10 -16.19 -3.52
C THR A 132 -4.01 -15.11 -2.97
N LEU A 133 -4.04 -13.97 -3.64
CA LEU A 133 -4.83 -12.82 -3.26
C LEU A 133 -6.12 -12.79 -4.08
N VAL A 134 -7.24 -12.60 -3.42
CA VAL A 134 -8.54 -12.42 -4.09
C VAL A 134 -9.08 -11.04 -3.74
N PHE A 135 -9.24 -10.21 -4.75
CA PHE A 135 -9.77 -8.87 -4.63
C PHE A 135 -11.17 -8.79 -5.20
N ASP A 136 -12.12 -8.34 -4.42
CA ASP A 136 -13.40 -7.87 -4.92
C ASP A 136 -13.29 -6.36 -5.14
N VAL A 137 -13.25 -5.93 -6.39
CA VAL A 137 -13.03 -4.53 -6.75
C VAL A 137 -14.28 -3.89 -7.34
N GLU A 138 -14.46 -2.62 -7.04
CA GLU A 138 -15.51 -1.77 -7.61
C GLU A 138 -14.93 -0.41 -8.00
N ILE A 139 -15.15 0.01 -9.23
CA ILE A 139 -14.73 1.35 -9.68
C ILE A 139 -15.76 2.37 -9.19
N VAL A 140 -15.38 3.20 -8.24
CA VAL A 140 -16.26 4.22 -7.63
C VAL A 140 -16.24 5.51 -8.43
N SER A 141 -15.05 5.93 -8.85
CA SER A 141 -14.86 7.16 -9.61
C SER A 141 -13.73 7.07 -10.62
N LEU A 142 -13.83 7.83 -11.67
CA LEU A 142 -12.78 8.00 -12.68
C LEU A 142 -12.66 9.49 -12.99
N ARG A 143 -11.42 10.00 -13.02
CA ARG A 143 -11.12 11.35 -13.50
C ARG A 143 -9.80 11.35 -14.26
N GLU A 144 -9.64 12.29 -15.16
CA GLU A 144 -8.33 12.48 -15.80
C GLU A 144 -7.31 12.96 -14.78
N GLY A 145 -6.09 12.39 -14.83
CA GLY A 145 -4.98 12.88 -14.01
C GLY A 145 -4.56 14.27 -14.47
N THR A 146 -4.18 15.13 -13.52
CA THR A 146 -3.60 16.42 -13.87
C THR A 146 -2.18 16.25 -14.41
N ASP A 147 -1.67 17.23 -15.14
CA ASP A 147 -0.31 17.19 -15.68
C ASP A 147 0.74 17.01 -14.56
N GLU A 148 0.51 17.59 -13.39
CA GLU A 148 1.36 17.48 -12.21
C GLU A 148 1.33 16.05 -11.61
N GLU A 149 0.16 15.46 -11.46
CA GLU A 149 -0.01 14.08 -10.99
C GLU A 149 0.63 13.08 -11.97
N ILE A 150 0.47 13.34 -13.26
CA ILE A 150 1.07 12.52 -14.32
C ILE A 150 2.60 12.64 -14.30
N MET A 151 3.16 13.83 -14.08
CA MET A 151 4.60 14.02 -14.01
C MET A 151 5.22 13.43 -12.75
N ASN A 152 4.54 13.57 -11.61
CA ASN A 152 5.02 13.05 -10.31
C ASN A 152 4.78 11.55 -10.16
N GLY A 153 3.85 10.97 -10.94
CA GLY A 153 3.49 9.55 -10.87
C GLY A 153 2.72 9.16 -9.62
N SER A 154 2.27 10.15 -8.83
CA SER A 154 1.51 9.95 -7.60
C SER A 154 0.45 11.04 -7.44
N LEU A 155 -0.60 10.74 -6.71
CA LEU A 155 -1.57 11.74 -6.30
C LEU A 155 -0.93 12.64 -5.23
N GLU A 156 -0.94 13.95 -5.46
CA GLU A 156 -0.70 14.87 -4.38
C GLU A 156 -1.92 14.86 -3.46
N SER A 157 -1.73 14.42 -2.23
CA SER A 157 -2.73 14.61 -1.20
C SER A 157 -2.81 16.11 -0.90
N HIS A 158 -3.67 16.81 -1.62
CA HIS A 158 -4.10 18.11 -1.17
C HIS A 158 -4.83 17.92 0.18
N HIS A 159 -4.09 17.93 1.26
CA HIS A 159 -4.65 18.33 2.52
C HIS A 159 -5.00 19.81 2.30
N GLY A 160 -6.21 20.02 1.79
CA GLY A 160 -6.78 21.35 1.72
C GLY A 160 -6.73 21.93 3.11
N CYS A 161 -5.78 22.83 3.34
CA CYS A 161 -5.99 23.85 4.32
C CYS A 161 -7.14 24.70 3.77
N ASP A 162 -8.37 24.27 4.05
CA ASP A 162 -9.55 25.11 3.94
C ASP A 162 -9.43 26.16 5.05
N CYS A 163 -8.51 27.10 4.82
CA CYS A 163 -8.51 28.36 5.54
C CYS A 163 -9.60 29.21 4.92
N GLY A 164 -10.83 29.00 5.36
CA GLY A 164 -11.92 29.94 5.15
C GLY A 164 -11.51 31.29 5.73
N CYS A 165 -10.78 32.06 4.96
CA CYS A 165 -10.57 33.48 5.19
C CYS A 165 -11.56 34.25 4.33
N ASP A 166 -12.82 34.26 4.76
CA ASP A 166 -13.71 35.38 4.45
C ASP A 166 -13.16 36.59 5.17
N ASP A 167 -12.70 37.58 4.41
CA ASP A 167 -12.26 38.89 4.84
C ASP A 167 -10.77 39.05 5.19
N CYS A 168 -9.89 39.03 4.19
CA CYS A 168 -8.57 39.63 4.30
C CYS A 168 -8.45 40.86 3.39
N GLY A 169 -8.93 42.01 3.92
CA GLY A 169 -8.54 43.32 3.45
C GLY A 169 -7.04 43.56 3.77
N SER A 170 -6.25 43.83 2.75
CA SER A 170 -4.97 44.55 2.75
C SER A 170 -3.90 44.18 3.79
N GLY A 171 -2.85 43.44 3.35
CA GLY A 171 -1.58 43.43 4.05
C GLY A 171 -0.85 42.10 4.09
N CYS A 172 -0.22 41.69 2.98
CA CYS A 172 0.72 40.58 3.00
C CYS A 172 2.03 40.98 3.69
N GLY A 173 2.21 40.56 4.90
CA GLY A 173 3.45 40.67 5.66
C GLY A 173 3.76 39.42 6.44
N GLY A 174 4.65 38.57 5.88
CA GLY A 174 5.54 37.66 6.61
C GLY A 174 4.91 36.59 7.50
N CYS A 175 4.66 35.39 6.98
CA CYS A 175 4.52 34.19 7.80
C CYS A 175 5.90 33.54 8.00
N SER A 176 6.59 33.99 9.04
CA SER A 176 7.71 33.27 9.66
C SER A 176 7.18 32.71 10.97
N GLY A 177 6.99 31.41 11.07
CA GLY A 177 6.57 30.79 12.31
C GLY A 177 6.38 29.29 12.17
N GLY A 178 7.37 28.52 12.61
CA GLY A 178 7.39 27.08 12.60
C GLY A 178 6.29 26.48 13.49
N CYS A 179 5.78 25.38 13.02
CA CYS A 179 4.94 24.46 13.83
C CYS A 179 5.86 23.48 14.53
N HIS A 180 5.74 23.44 15.85
CA HIS A 180 6.26 22.36 16.68
C HIS A 180 5.26 21.23 16.70
#